data_4ee0a821957ec6acdb57b19422360e21
#
_entry.id   4ee0a821957ec6acdb57b19422360e21
#
_cell.length_a   1.000
_cell.length_b   1.000
_cell.length_c   1.000
_cell.angle_alpha   90.00
_cell.angle_beta   90.00
_cell.angle_gamma   90.00
#
_symmetry.space_group_name_H-M   'P 1'
#
loop_
_entity.id
_entity.type
_entity.pdbx_description
1 polymer ?
#
loop_
_entity_poly.entity_id
_entity_poly.type
_entity_poly.pdbx_seq_one_letter_code
_entity_poly.pdbx_strand_id
1 'polypeptide(L)'
;MTQPHAHASHPAIVKRLRRASGHLSSTIEMLAQGRTCLDVAQQLQAVEKAIQQAKKALIQDHLDHCLEDLVGPLGVGGRHSLDEFREITRYL
;
A
#
# COMPACT_ATOMS: atom_id res chain seq x y z
N MET A 1 9.37 -20.70 3.09
CA MET A 1 9.25 -20.53 1.64
C MET A 1 9.66 -19.13 1.24
N THR A 2 10.58 -19.03 0.34
CA THR A 2 11.03 -17.72 -0.13
C THR A 2 10.05 -17.19 -1.15
N GLN A 3 9.54 -16.01 -0.93
CA GLN A 3 8.71 -15.40 -1.95
C GLN A 3 9.61 -14.86 -3.06
N PRO A 4 9.38 -15.27 -4.30
CA PRO A 4 10.21 -14.78 -5.41
C PRO A 4 10.08 -13.28 -5.63
N HIS A 5 9.08 -12.65 -5.02
CA HIS A 5 8.82 -11.22 -5.15
C HIS A 5 8.89 -10.49 -3.81
N ALA A 6 9.82 -10.93 -2.93
CA ALA A 6 10.05 -10.22 -1.68
C ALA A 6 10.68 -8.86 -2.01
N HIS A 7 9.94 -7.80 -1.79
CA HIS A 7 10.38 -6.44 -2.06
C HIS A 7 11.02 -5.83 -0.81
N ALA A 8 12.13 -5.14 -0.97
CA ALA A 8 12.83 -4.51 0.13
C ALA A 8 11.97 -3.46 0.84
N SER A 9 11.01 -2.85 0.13
CA SER A 9 10.12 -1.84 0.69
C SER A 9 8.98 -2.42 1.52
N HIS A 10 8.65 -3.72 1.40
CA HIS A 10 7.51 -4.31 2.09
C HIS A 10 7.56 -4.15 3.61
N PRO A 11 8.68 -4.37 4.30
CA PRO A 11 8.73 -4.15 5.75
C PRO A 11 8.38 -2.73 6.16
N ALA A 12 8.81 -1.73 5.39
CA ALA A 12 8.49 -0.34 5.65
C ALA A 12 7.00 -0.06 5.43
N ILE A 13 6.42 -0.66 4.40
CA ILE A 13 5.00 -0.53 4.10
C ILE A 13 4.16 -1.18 5.21
N VAL A 14 4.54 -2.36 5.67
CA VAL A 14 3.89 -3.02 6.80
C VAL A 14 3.90 -2.12 8.03
N LYS A 15 5.04 -1.51 8.33
CA LYS A 15 5.19 -0.61 9.46
C LYS A 15 4.25 0.59 9.34
N ARG A 16 4.14 1.17 8.15
CA ARG A 16 3.21 2.28 7.88
C ARG A 16 1.77 1.86 8.08
N LEU A 17 1.38 0.68 7.58
CA LEU A 17 0.03 0.18 7.73
C LEU A 17 -0.32 -0.15 9.17
N ARG A 18 0.63 -0.69 9.95
CA ARG A 18 0.43 -0.95 11.39
C ARG A 18 0.20 0.36 12.13
N ARG A 19 0.94 1.40 11.77
CA ARG A 19 0.77 2.73 12.35
C ARG A 19 -0.60 3.31 12.01
N ALA A 20 -1.04 3.18 10.77
CA ALA A 20 -2.37 3.61 10.33
C ALA A 20 -3.47 2.81 11.04
N SER A 21 -3.27 1.51 11.24
CA SER A 21 -4.19 0.65 11.97
C SER A 21 -4.36 1.12 13.42
N GLY A 22 -3.26 1.44 14.10
CA GLY A 22 -3.32 1.99 15.44
C GLY A 22 -4.04 3.34 15.50
N HIS A 23 -3.79 4.19 14.51
CA HIS A 23 -4.46 5.48 14.39
C HIS A 23 -5.98 5.30 14.17
N LEU A 24 -6.36 4.34 13.32
CA LEU A 24 -7.77 4.02 13.10
C LEU A 24 -8.43 3.52 14.39
N SER A 25 -7.75 2.65 15.14
CA SER A 25 -8.26 2.16 16.42
C SER A 25 -8.50 3.32 17.41
N SER A 26 -7.56 4.27 17.49
CA SER A 26 -7.73 5.46 18.32
C SER A 26 -8.91 6.31 17.86
N THR A 27 -9.11 6.42 16.57
CA THR A 27 -10.22 7.18 15.97
C THR A 27 -11.57 6.54 16.30
N ILE A 28 -11.63 5.21 16.28
CA ILE A 28 -12.83 4.46 16.69
C ILE A 28 -13.16 4.77 18.14
N GLU A 29 -12.15 4.78 19.02
CA GLU A 29 -12.34 5.13 20.43
C GLU A 29 -12.83 6.56 20.63
N MET A 30 -12.31 7.50 19.85
CA MET A 30 -12.79 8.89 19.88
C MET A 30 -14.28 8.97 19.57
N LEU A 31 -14.72 8.24 18.54
CA LEU A 31 -16.12 8.19 18.15
C LEU A 31 -16.97 7.55 19.25
N ALA A 32 -16.49 6.45 19.84
CA ALA A 32 -17.18 5.73 20.91
C ALA A 32 -17.31 6.60 22.18
N GLN A 33 -16.34 7.48 22.43
CA GLN A 33 -16.34 8.39 23.59
C GLN A 33 -17.14 9.66 23.36
N GLY A 34 -17.75 9.81 22.19
CA GLY A 34 -18.57 10.97 21.89
C GLY A 34 -17.81 12.23 21.52
N ARG A 35 -16.58 12.09 20.99
CA ARG A 35 -15.84 13.25 20.46
C ARG A 35 -16.60 13.85 19.29
N THR A 36 -16.34 15.12 19.00
CA THR A 36 -17.07 15.83 17.95
C THR A 36 -16.89 15.17 16.59
N CYS A 37 -17.91 15.27 15.75
CA CYS A 37 -17.82 14.76 14.37
C CYS A 37 -16.67 15.42 13.59
N LEU A 38 -16.42 16.70 13.85
CA LEU A 38 -15.32 17.41 13.22
C LEU A 38 -13.97 16.77 13.59
N ASP A 39 -13.73 16.52 14.88
CA ASP A 39 -12.50 15.91 15.34
C ASP A 39 -12.31 14.53 14.72
N VAL A 40 -13.37 13.72 14.72
CA VAL A 40 -13.32 12.37 14.16
C VAL A 40 -13.08 12.40 12.64
N ALA A 41 -13.75 13.32 11.94
CA ALA A 41 -13.56 13.47 10.48
C ALA A 41 -12.12 13.85 10.14
N GLN A 42 -11.50 14.73 10.92
CA GLN A 42 -10.10 15.11 10.72
C GLN A 42 -9.16 13.93 10.92
N GLN A 43 -9.41 13.11 11.92
CA GLN A 43 -8.62 11.90 12.16
C GLN A 43 -8.79 10.87 11.05
N LEU A 44 -10.02 10.69 10.57
CA LEU A 44 -10.28 9.77 9.46
C LEU A 44 -9.57 10.23 8.19
N GLN A 45 -9.55 11.53 7.94
CA GLN A 45 -8.83 12.09 6.80
C GLN A 45 -7.33 11.74 6.87
N ALA A 46 -6.73 11.86 8.06
CA ALA A 46 -5.33 11.52 8.26
C ALA A 46 -5.07 10.01 8.06
N VAL A 47 -5.98 9.16 8.55
CA VAL A 47 -5.88 7.70 8.36
C VAL A 47 -5.98 7.34 6.89
N GLU A 48 -6.95 7.90 6.16
CA GLU A 48 -7.10 7.69 4.73
C GLU A 48 -5.84 8.07 3.96
N LYS A 49 -5.27 9.23 4.28
CA LYS A 49 -4.06 9.72 3.62
C LYS A 49 -2.89 8.78 3.86
N ALA A 50 -2.74 8.28 5.08
CA ALA A 50 -1.68 7.33 5.41
C ALA A 50 -1.83 6.02 4.62
N ILE A 51 -3.06 5.52 4.49
CA ILE A 51 -3.34 4.30 3.72
C ILE A 51 -3.08 4.54 2.24
N GLN A 52 -3.48 5.68 1.70
CA GLN A 52 -3.22 6.04 0.31
C GLN A 52 -1.73 6.08 0.01
N GLN A 53 -0.93 6.64 0.91
CA GLN A 53 0.52 6.71 0.74
C GLN A 53 1.15 5.33 0.79
N ALA A 54 0.69 4.45 1.68
CA ALA A 54 1.18 3.08 1.75
C ALA A 54 0.83 2.31 0.47
N LYS A 55 -0.40 2.48 -0.02
CA LYS A 55 -0.84 1.87 -1.27
C LYS A 55 -0.01 2.35 -2.45
N LYS A 56 0.24 3.66 -2.53
CA LYS A 56 1.05 4.24 -3.60
C LYS A 56 2.46 3.68 -3.59
N ALA A 57 3.07 3.56 -2.41
CA ALA A 57 4.41 2.99 -2.28
C ALA A 57 4.44 1.53 -2.72
N LEU A 58 3.43 0.76 -2.34
CA LEU A 58 3.30 -0.64 -2.74
C LEU A 58 3.18 -0.79 -4.25
N ILE A 59 2.29 0.00 -4.86
CA ILE A 59 2.05 -0.05 -6.31
C ILE A 59 3.31 0.36 -7.08
N GLN A 60 3.96 1.44 -6.65
CA GLN A 60 5.17 1.91 -7.29
C GLN A 60 6.29 0.87 -7.25
N ASP A 61 6.47 0.24 -6.10
CA ASP A 61 7.46 -0.83 -5.95
C ASP A 61 7.15 -2.00 -6.88
N HIS A 62 5.88 -2.38 -6.96
CA HIS A 62 5.45 -3.47 -7.85
C HIS A 62 5.67 -3.12 -9.32
N LEU A 63 5.36 -1.89 -9.73
CA LEU A 63 5.56 -1.43 -11.11
C LEU A 63 7.04 -1.44 -11.47
N ASP A 64 7.90 -0.97 -10.58
CA ASP A 64 9.35 -0.99 -10.80
C ASP A 64 9.84 -2.42 -11.01
N HIS A 65 9.34 -3.36 -10.20
CA HIS A 65 9.69 -4.77 -10.33
C HIS A 65 9.20 -5.37 -11.65
N CYS A 66 7.98 -5.05 -12.06
CA CYS A 66 7.43 -5.48 -13.35
C CYS A 66 8.26 -4.95 -14.52
N LEU A 67 8.69 -3.68 -14.43
CA LEU A 67 9.52 -3.09 -15.48
C LEU A 67 10.87 -3.77 -15.59
N GLU A 68 11.49 -4.13 -14.47
CA GLU A 68 12.73 -4.90 -14.48
C GLU A 68 12.56 -6.25 -15.18
N ASP A 69 11.46 -6.95 -14.92
CA ASP A 69 11.15 -8.21 -15.57
C ASP A 69 10.96 -8.04 -17.08
N LEU A 70 10.30 -6.96 -17.49
CA LEU A 70 10.02 -6.70 -18.91
C LEU A 70 11.29 -6.37 -19.70
N VAL A 71 12.27 -5.72 -19.08
CA VAL A 71 13.52 -5.32 -19.73
C VAL A 71 14.67 -6.28 -19.42
N GLY A 72 14.43 -7.33 -18.65
CA GLY A 72 15.45 -8.32 -18.31
C GLY A 72 15.95 -9.07 -19.54
N PRO A 73 17.22 -9.55 -19.49
CA PRO A 73 17.85 -10.12 -20.66
C PRO A 73 17.14 -11.37 -21.23
N LEU A 74 16.37 -12.07 -20.42
CA LEU A 74 15.71 -13.30 -20.85
C LEU A 74 14.23 -13.13 -21.19
N GLY A 75 13.61 -12.05 -20.77
CA GLY A 75 12.19 -11.79 -21.00
C GLY A 75 11.25 -12.90 -20.50
N VAL A 76 11.73 -13.76 -19.60
CA VAL A 76 11.05 -14.99 -19.22
C VAL A 76 9.72 -14.75 -18.50
N GLY A 77 9.58 -13.68 -17.79
CA GLY A 77 8.36 -13.35 -17.10
C GLY A 77 7.55 -12.23 -17.74
N GLY A 78 7.93 -11.82 -18.96
CA GLY A 78 7.41 -10.60 -19.56
C GLY A 78 5.91 -10.52 -19.67
N ARG A 79 5.25 -11.61 -20.09
CA ARG A 79 3.80 -11.62 -20.27
C ARG A 79 3.06 -11.60 -18.93
N HIS A 80 3.53 -12.39 -17.99
CA HIS A 80 2.95 -12.43 -16.64
C HIS A 80 3.09 -11.06 -15.95
N SER A 81 4.28 -10.48 -16.05
CA SER A 81 4.55 -9.15 -15.48
C SER A 81 3.69 -8.06 -16.13
N LEU A 82 3.44 -8.17 -17.44
CA LEU A 82 2.57 -7.24 -18.14
C LEU A 82 1.13 -7.34 -17.65
N ASP A 83 0.63 -8.56 -17.44
CA ASP A 83 -0.71 -8.78 -16.93
C ASP A 83 -0.86 -8.22 -15.51
N GLU A 84 0.12 -8.46 -14.65
CA GLU A 84 0.14 -7.90 -13.30
C GLU A 84 0.22 -6.38 -13.33
N PHE A 85 1.01 -5.82 -14.22
CA PHE A 85 1.13 -4.39 -14.41
C PHE A 85 -0.24 -3.78 -14.72
N ARG A 86 -0.99 -4.38 -15.65
CA ARG A 86 -2.33 -3.92 -15.99
C ARG A 86 -3.29 -4.00 -14.81
N GLU A 87 -3.25 -5.12 -14.09
CA GLU A 87 -4.14 -5.32 -12.95
C GLU A 87 -3.90 -4.30 -11.85
N ILE A 88 -2.64 -4.10 -11.48
CA ILE A 88 -2.33 -3.22 -10.35
C ILE A 88 -2.58 -1.75 -10.66
N THR A 89 -2.51 -1.34 -11.94
CA THR A 89 -2.79 0.04 -12.33
C THR A 89 -4.23 0.46 -12.06
N ARG A 90 -5.14 -0.50 -11.92
CA ARG A 90 -6.53 -0.21 -11.55
C ARG A 90 -6.66 0.45 -10.18
N TYR A 91 -5.67 0.27 -9.34
CA TYR A 91 -5.70 0.75 -7.96
C TYR A 91 -4.89 2.02 -7.72
N LEU A 92 -4.40 2.59 -8.79
CA LEU A 92 -3.65 3.86 -8.70
C LEU A 92 -4.52 5.03 -8.22
#